data_822c80b1ac91f08440e38180b3e0f726
#
_entry.id   822c80b1ac91f08440e38180b3e0f726
#
_cell.length_a   1.000
_cell.length_b   1.000
_cell.length_c   1.000
_cell.angle_alpha   90.00
_cell.angle_beta   90.00
_cell.angle_gamma   90.00
#
_symmetry.space_group_name_H-M   'P 1'
#
loop_
_entity.id
_entity.type
_entity.pdbx_description
1 polymer ?
#
loop_
_entity_poly.entity_id
_entity_poly.type
_entity_poly.pdbx_seq_one_letter_code
_entity_poly.pdbx_strand_id
1 'polypeptide(L)'
;MDLPADKAADVAAYLGRLETERGYSAHTIAGYRRDLTTLIGLYQQAGGTQQDWRSIADAHIRRWIAHLARDGLGAKSLARLLSAWRGFFDALAEEGKVDLNPVRAVRAPKQPRRLPKALSVDQAMQLVAGPAGGAADNTFERVRDHAIIELLYSSGLRLSELTSLDADYTHGGRADYRSASWFDAHAAEVTVQGKGGKKRSVPVGGPALAALQAWCELRRAWLFQNPARQTPALFITRRGTRLSNRSVQLRLKQLAIRRGAPASVHPHVMRHSFASHLLQSSGDLRAVQELLGHANIATTQIYTALDFQRLAVVYDAAHPRARRRA
;
A
#
# COMPACT_ATOMS: atom_id res chain seq x y z
N MET A 1 -21.64 -18.33 -15.86
CA MET A 1 -21.62 -19.77 -15.49
C MET A 1 -21.69 -19.80 -13.99
N ASP A 2 -22.88 -20.09 -13.45
CA ASP A 2 -23.11 -19.99 -12.01
C ASP A 2 -22.50 -21.20 -11.30
N LEU A 3 -21.87 -20.92 -10.17
CA LEU A 3 -21.38 -21.97 -9.26
C LEU A 3 -22.54 -22.82 -8.76
N PRO A 4 -22.32 -24.14 -8.53
CA PRO A 4 -23.22 -24.91 -7.68
C PRO A 4 -23.42 -24.20 -6.36
N ALA A 5 -24.67 -24.07 -5.91
CA ALA A 5 -25.01 -23.23 -4.75
C ALA A 5 -24.28 -23.66 -3.46
N ASP A 6 -24.03 -24.96 -3.29
CA ASP A 6 -23.30 -25.58 -2.17
C ASP A 6 -21.82 -25.13 -2.13
N LYS A 7 -21.14 -25.11 -3.28
CA LYS A 7 -19.74 -24.68 -3.39
C LYS A 7 -19.56 -23.17 -3.23
N ALA A 8 -20.54 -22.39 -3.71
CA ALA A 8 -20.59 -20.98 -3.47
C ALA A 8 -20.74 -20.66 -1.96
N ALA A 9 -21.58 -21.44 -1.27
CA ALA A 9 -21.79 -21.33 0.16
C ALA A 9 -20.50 -21.66 0.96
N ASP A 10 -19.76 -22.71 0.59
CA ASP A 10 -18.49 -23.05 1.23
C ASP A 10 -17.46 -21.94 1.13
N VAL A 11 -17.32 -21.33 -0.05
CA VAL A 11 -16.41 -20.19 -0.25
C VAL A 11 -16.87 -18.96 0.53
N ALA A 12 -18.17 -18.68 0.55
CA ALA A 12 -18.72 -17.55 1.29
C ALA A 12 -18.52 -17.74 2.81
N ALA A 13 -18.75 -18.93 3.34
CA ALA A 13 -18.54 -19.28 4.74
C ALA A 13 -17.07 -19.12 5.14
N TYR A 14 -16.14 -19.64 4.33
CA TYR A 14 -14.70 -19.49 4.57
C TYR A 14 -14.27 -18.02 4.58
N LEU A 15 -14.69 -17.22 3.59
CA LEU A 15 -14.36 -15.79 3.53
C LEU A 15 -14.96 -15.02 4.70
N GLY A 16 -16.18 -15.37 5.13
CA GLY A 16 -16.81 -14.79 6.32
C GLY A 16 -16.01 -15.06 7.59
N ARG A 17 -15.55 -16.31 7.80
CA ARG A 17 -14.67 -16.66 8.93
C ARG A 17 -13.36 -15.87 8.94
N LEU A 18 -12.74 -15.67 7.78
CA LEU A 18 -11.52 -14.85 7.69
C LEU A 18 -11.76 -13.39 8.09
N GLU A 19 -12.93 -12.85 7.77
CA GLU A 19 -13.31 -11.49 8.12
C GLU A 19 -13.62 -11.35 9.61
N THR A 20 -14.48 -12.23 10.16
CA THR A 20 -14.99 -12.11 11.52
C THR A 20 -14.01 -12.64 12.58
N GLU A 21 -13.39 -13.80 12.35
CA GLU A 21 -12.57 -14.47 13.38
C GLU A 21 -11.09 -14.08 13.27
N ARG A 22 -10.56 -13.88 12.05
CA ARG A 22 -9.14 -13.56 11.84
C ARG A 22 -8.88 -12.09 11.55
N GLY A 23 -9.90 -11.24 11.47
CA GLY A 23 -9.78 -9.80 11.27
C GLY A 23 -9.04 -9.43 9.98
N TYR A 24 -9.21 -10.20 8.90
CA TYR A 24 -8.56 -9.90 7.63
C TYR A 24 -9.16 -8.64 7.01
N SER A 25 -8.29 -7.80 6.44
CA SER A 25 -8.75 -6.58 5.78
C SER A 25 -9.64 -6.89 4.57
N ALA A 26 -10.61 -6.02 4.29
CA ALA A 26 -11.48 -6.13 3.11
C ALA A 26 -10.68 -6.32 1.80
N HIS A 27 -9.49 -5.72 1.70
CA HIS A 27 -8.60 -5.88 0.55
C HIS A 27 -8.04 -7.30 0.44
N THR A 28 -7.67 -7.92 1.57
CA THR A 28 -7.20 -9.31 1.63
C THR A 28 -8.32 -10.27 1.27
N ILE A 29 -9.53 -10.06 1.83
CA ILE A 29 -10.73 -10.85 1.50
C ILE A 29 -11.05 -10.78 0.00
N ALA A 30 -11.04 -9.56 -0.59
CA ALA A 30 -11.24 -9.40 -2.03
C ALA A 30 -10.15 -10.11 -2.87
N GLY A 31 -8.92 -10.15 -2.38
CA GLY A 31 -7.83 -10.93 -2.98
C GLY A 31 -8.09 -12.43 -2.95
N TYR A 32 -8.44 -12.96 -1.78
CA TYR A 32 -8.75 -14.39 -1.59
C TYR A 32 -10.00 -14.80 -2.36
N ARG A 33 -11.02 -13.95 -2.42
CA ARG A 33 -12.21 -14.20 -3.25
C ARG A 33 -11.83 -14.44 -4.70
N ARG A 34 -11.00 -13.59 -5.30
CA ARG A 34 -10.51 -13.76 -6.69
C ARG A 34 -9.72 -15.06 -6.86
N ASP A 35 -8.86 -15.40 -5.89
CA ASP A 35 -8.06 -16.62 -5.95
C ASP A 35 -8.92 -17.88 -5.85
N LEU A 36 -9.97 -17.87 -5.02
CA LEU A 36 -10.92 -18.97 -4.91
C LEU A 36 -11.84 -19.04 -6.15
N THR A 37 -12.24 -17.92 -6.74
CA THR A 37 -12.94 -17.91 -8.03
C THR A 37 -12.11 -18.57 -9.13
N THR A 38 -10.78 -18.35 -9.13
CA THR A 38 -9.88 -19.04 -10.06
C THR A 38 -9.86 -20.56 -9.82
N LEU A 39 -9.81 -21.01 -8.56
CA LEU A 39 -9.88 -22.44 -8.22
C LEU A 39 -11.13 -23.08 -8.79
N ILE A 40 -12.28 -22.44 -8.57
CA ILE A 40 -13.58 -22.93 -9.00
C ILE A 40 -13.66 -23.01 -10.53
N GLY A 41 -13.19 -21.99 -11.23
CA GLY A 41 -13.16 -22.00 -12.69
C GLY A 41 -12.35 -23.16 -13.25
N LEU A 42 -11.19 -23.46 -12.66
CA LEU A 42 -10.34 -24.59 -13.05
C LEU A 42 -10.99 -25.94 -12.72
N TYR A 43 -11.66 -26.03 -11.58
CA TYR A 43 -12.40 -27.23 -11.18
C TYR A 43 -13.57 -27.52 -12.13
N GLN A 44 -14.33 -26.50 -12.52
CA GLN A 44 -15.44 -26.63 -13.50
C GLN A 44 -14.93 -27.08 -14.88
N GLN A 45 -13.82 -26.48 -15.34
CA GLN A 45 -13.19 -26.87 -16.62
C GLN A 45 -12.72 -28.33 -16.64
N ALA A 46 -12.36 -28.86 -15.47
CA ALA A 46 -11.95 -30.26 -15.31
C ALA A 46 -13.15 -31.23 -15.19
N GLY A 47 -14.38 -30.79 -15.43
CA GLY A 47 -15.59 -31.62 -15.34
C GLY A 47 -16.16 -31.73 -13.93
N GLY A 48 -15.70 -30.89 -13.00
CA GLY A 48 -16.04 -30.95 -11.56
C GLY A 48 -17.43 -30.43 -11.18
N THR A 49 -18.33 -30.20 -12.10
CA THR A 49 -19.67 -29.58 -11.81
C THR A 49 -20.59 -30.44 -10.92
N GLN A 50 -20.34 -31.74 -10.86
CA GLN A 50 -21.12 -32.69 -10.03
C GLN A 50 -20.28 -33.43 -8.99
N GLN A 51 -18.95 -33.18 -8.92
CA GLN A 51 -18.05 -33.91 -8.04
C GLN A 51 -17.86 -33.15 -6.71
N ASP A 52 -17.63 -33.93 -5.66
CA ASP A 52 -17.30 -33.42 -4.32
C ASP A 52 -15.88 -32.80 -4.30
N TRP A 53 -15.60 -31.89 -3.36
CA TRP A 53 -14.25 -31.38 -3.08
C TRP A 53 -13.22 -32.49 -2.85
N ARG A 54 -13.65 -33.65 -2.36
CA ARG A 54 -12.84 -34.88 -2.17
C ARG A 54 -12.19 -35.40 -3.45
N SER A 55 -12.79 -35.10 -4.60
CA SER A 55 -12.24 -35.51 -5.91
C SER A 55 -10.97 -34.74 -6.33
N ILE A 56 -10.66 -33.64 -5.65
CA ILE A 56 -9.49 -32.81 -5.95
C ILE A 56 -8.25 -33.43 -5.28
N ALA A 57 -7.40 -34.03 -6.08
CA ALA A 57 -6.11 -34.55 -5.67
C ALA A 57 -4.98 -33.51 -5.88
N ASP A 58 -3.82 -33.74 -5.26
CA ASP A 58 -2.63 -32.89 -5.42
C ASP A 58 -2.15 -32.81 -6.88
N ALA A 59 -2.37 -33.85 -7.67
CA ALA A 59 -2.07 -33.87 -9.11
C ALA A 59 -2.90 -32.84 -9.89
N HIS A 60 -4.17 -32.62 -9.52
CA HIS A 60 -5.00 -31.57 -10.11
C HIS A 60 -4.43 -30.19 -9.79
N ILE A 61 -4.10 -29.95 -8.52
CA ILE A 61 -3.51 -28.68 -8.07
C ILE A 61 -2.21 -28.38 -8.82
N ARG A 62 -1.31 -29.37 -8.95
CA ARG A 62 -0.04 -29.21 -9.70
C ARG A 62 -0.28 -28.87 -11.17
N ARG A 63 -1.23 -29.52 -11.82
CA ARG A 63 -1.60 -29.27 -13.22
C ARG A 63 -2.15 -27.84 -13.38
N TRP A 64 -3.04 -27.39 -12.49
CA TRP A 64 -3.64 -26.06 -12.52
C TRP A 64 -2.59 -24.97 -12.29
N ILE A 65 -1.68 -25.15 -11.36
CA ILE A 65 -0.56 -24.22 -11.13
C ILE A 65 0.36 -24.14 -12.34
N ALA A 66 0.66 -25.26 -12.98
CA ALA A 66 1.47 -25.30 -14.20
C ALA A 66 0.75 -24.61 -15.38
N HIS A 67 -0.57 -24.77 -15.50
CA HIS A 67 -1.39 -24.08 -16.48
C HIS A 67 -1.36 -22.56 -16.26
N LEU A 68 -1.66 -22.09 -15.07
CA LEU A 68 -1.64 -20.67 -14.72
C LEU A 68 -0.25 -20.04 -14.91
N ALA A 69 0.83 -20.80 -14.66
CA ALA A 69 2.20 -20.35 -14.90
C ALA A 69 2.47 -20.15 -16.40
N ARG A 70 2.01 -21.08 -17.26
CA ARG A 70 2.11 -20.96 -18.72
C ARG A 70 1.32 -19.79 -19.27
N ASP A 71 0.18 -19.48 -18.65
CA ASP A 71 -0.65 -18.31 -19.00
C ASP A 71 -0.06 -16.98 -18.48
N GLY A 72 1.15 -17.01 -17.94
CA GLY A 72 1.91 -15.83 -17.55
C GLY A 72 1.67 -15.35 -16.11
N LEU A 73 1.01 -16.13 -15.26
CA LEU A 73 0.85 -15.78 -13.85
C LEU A 73 2.20 -15.87 -13.12
N GLY A 74 2.68 -14.75 -12.62
CA GLY A 74 3.99 -14.68 -11.94
C GLY A 74 4.05 -15.47 -10.63
N ALA A 75 5.24 -15.97 -10.25
CA ALA A 75 5.46 -16.83 -9.10
C ALA A 75 4.92 -16.25 -7.76
N LYS A 76 4.96 -14.91 -7.57
CA LYS A 76 4.38 -14.26 -6.40
C LYS A 76 2.85 -14.40 -6.34
N SER A 77 2.19 -14.28 -7.49
CA SER A 77 0.74 -14.46 -7.60
C SER A 77 0.34 -15.90 -7.37
N LEU A 78 1.11 -16.85 -7.94
CA LEU A 78 0.92 -18.31 -7.71
C LEU A 78 1.11 -18.68 -6.24
N ALA A 79 2.11 -18.12 -5.57
CA ALA A 79 2.34 -18.35 -4.13
C ALA A 79 1.16 -17.84 -3.26
N ARG A 80 0.62 -16.64 -3.59
CA ARG A 80 -0.55 -16.09 -2.89
C ARG A 80 -1.79 -16.94 -3.13
N LEU A 81 -2.02 -17.35 -4.37
CA LEU A 81 -3.13 -18.20 -4.79
C LEU A 81 -3.08 -19.55 -4.05
N LEU A 82 -1.92 -20.22 -4.01
CA LEU A 82 -1.73 -21.45 -3.23
C LEU A 82 -1.96 -21.24 -1.73
N SER A 83 -1.61 -20.07 -1.19
CA SER A 83 -1.89 -19.75 0.22
C SER A 83 -3.38 -19.63 0.48
N ALA A 84 -4.15 -18.98 -0.39
CA ALA A 84 -5.60 -18.88 -0.29
C ALA A 84 -6.28 -20.26 -0.42
N TRP A 85 -5.88 -21.07 -1.41
CA TRP A 85 -6.40 -22.41 -1.61
C TRP A 85 -6.08 -23.34 -0.44
N ARG A 86 -4.86 -23.26 0.10
CA ARG A 86 -4.45 -24.07 1.25
C ARG A 86 -5.31 -23.75 2.46
N GLY A 87 -5.52 -22.48 2.78
CA GLY A 87 -6.39 -22.07 3.89
C GLY A 87 -7.83 -22.53 3.69
N PHE A 88 -8.34 -22.48 2.46
CA PHE A 88 -9.68 -22.95 2.14
C PHE A 88 -9.84 -24.49 2.34
N PHE A 89 -8.90 -25.28 1.82
CA PHE A 89 -8.92 -26.74 2.01
C PHE A 89 -8.62 -27.17 3.45
N ASP A 90 -7.83 -26.40 4.23
CA ASP A 90 -7.69 -26.65 5.67
C ASP A 90 -9.04 -26.47 6.37
N ALA A 91 -9.80 -25.44 6.01
CA ALA A 91 -11.14 -25.21 6.55
C ALA A 91 -12.14 -26.29 6.16
N LEU A 92 -12.11 -26.77 4.91
CA LEU A 92 -12.95 -27.90 4.48
C LEU A 92 -12.59 -29.20 5.19
N ALA A 93 -11.32 -29.44 5.50
CA ALA A 93 -10.87 -30.59 6.26
C ALA A 93 -11.34 -30.52 7.72
N GLU A 94 -11.29 -29.34 8.35
CA GLU A 94 -11.86 -29.10 9.68
C GLU A 94 -13.38 -29.39 9.75
N GLU A 95 -14.11 -29.15 8.67
CA GLU A 95 -15.53 -29.42 8.52
C GLU A 95 -15.84 -30.87 8.06
N GLY A 96 -14.83 -31.71 7.86
CA GLY A 96 -15.01 -33.10 7.38
C GLY A 96 -15.47 -33.21 5.92
N LYS A 97 -15.41 -32.11 5.14
CA LYS A 97 -15.80 -32.07 3.72
C LYS A 97 -14.73 -32.64 2.81
N VAL A 98 -13.48 -32.70 3.26
CA VAL A 98 -12.36 -33.39 2.60
C VAL A 98 -11.55 -34.13 3.64
N ASP A 99 -10.94 -35.26 3.24
CA ASP A 99 -10.14 -36.08 4.16
C ASP A 99 -8.73 -35.49 4.37
N LEU A 100 -8.16 -34.93 3.32
CA LEU A 100 -6.82 -34.33 3.33
C LEU A 100 -6.82 -33.05 2.46
N ASN A 101 -5.96 -32.12 2.85
CA ASN A 101 -5.75 -30.90 2.06
C ASN A 101 -4.83 -31.18 0.85
N PRO A 102 -5.34 -31.18 -0.41
CA PRO A 102 -4.56 -31.53 -1.59
C PRO A 102 -3.51 -30.46 -1.96
N VAL A 103 -3.58 -29.28 -1.33
CA VAL A 103 -2.68 -28.15 -1.62
C VAL A 103 -1.42 -28.20 -0.73
N ARG A 104 -1.42 -28.95 0.36
CA ARG A 104 -0.31 -28.97 1.35
C ARG A 104 1.04 -29.29 0.74
N ALA A 105 1.10 -30.31 -0.13
CA ALA A 105 2.34 -30.77 -0.75
C ALA A 105 2.78 -29.93 -1.96
N VAL A 106 1.92 -29.02 -2.46
CA VAL A 106 2.22 -28.24 -3.67
C VAL A 106 2.92 -26.94 -3.30
N ARG A 107 4.06 -26.69 -3.94
CA ARG A 107 4.87 -25.50 -3.74
C ARG A 107 4.81 -24.60 -4.97
N ALA A 108 4.79 -23.27 -4.73
CA ALA A 108 4.93 -22.31 -5.82
C ALA A 108 6.33 -22.40 -6.46
N PRO A 109 6.45 -22.06 -7.75
CA PRO A 109 7.75 -21.90 -8.38
C PRO A 109 8.64 -20.94 -7.60
N LYS A 110 9.91 -21.29 -7.42
CA LYS A 110 10.88 -20.42 -6.76
C LYS A 110 11.08 -19.15 -7.58
N GLN A 111 10.96 -18.02 -6.97
CA GLN A 111 11.30 -16.74 -7.59
C GLN A 111 12.73 -16.35 -7.18
N PRO A 112 13.59 -15.91 -8.11
CA PRO A 112 14.84 -15.29 -7.72
C PRO A 112 14.51 -14.06 -6.85
N ARG A 113 15.02 -14.04 -5.63
CA ARG A 113 14.88 -12.87 -4.73
C ARG A 113 15.68 -11.72 -5.31
N ARG A 114 15.08 -10.92 -6.16
CA ARG A 114 15.63 -9.61 -6.48
C ARG A 114 15.37 -8.73 -5.26
N LEU A 115 16.41 -8.46 -4.48
CA LEU A 115 16.32 -7.41 -3.47
C LEU A 115 15.99 -6.11 -4.21
N PRO A 116 14.93 -5.39 -3.82
CA PRO A 116 14.67 -4.09 -4.38
C PRO A 116 15.89 -3.22 -4.07
N LYS A 117 16.59 -2.73 -5.09
CA LYS A 117 17.69 -1.79 -4.89
C LYS A 117 17.08 -0.47 -4.47
N ALA A 118 17.47 0.02 -3.30
CA ALA A 118 17.22 1.41 -2.91
C ALA A 118 17.85 2.32 -3.98
N LEU A 119 17.23 3.47 -4.23
CA LEU A 119 17.88 4.52 -5.02
C LEU A 119 19.12 5.01 -4.24
N SER A 120 20.17 5.42 -4.92
CA SER A 120 21.20 6.21 -4.27
C SER A 120 20.63 7.56 -3.82
N VAL A 121 21.32 8.25 -2.91
CA VAL A 121 20.89 9.60 -2.48
C VAL A 121 20.75 10.51 -3.70
N ASP A 122 21.74 10.50 -4.62
CA ASP A 122 21.72 11.33 -5.83
C ASP A 122 20.54 10.99 -6.74
N GLN A 123 20.26 9.70 -6.97
CA GLN A 123 19.09 9.27 -7.75
C GLN A 123 17.76 9.68 -7.09
N ALA A 124 17.68 9.60 -5.79
CA ALA A 124 16.50 10.05 -5.06
C ALA A 124 16.36 11.57 -5.12
N MET A 125 17.45 12.31 -4.96
CA MET A 125 17.47 13.77 -5.09
C MET A 125 17.11 14.22 -6.51
N GLN A 126 17.64 13.56 -7.55
CA GLN A 126 17.27 13.83 -8.94
C GLN A 126 15.78 13.56 -9.19
N LEU A 127 15.23 12.50 -8.59
CA LEU A 127 13.81 12.17 -8.72
C LEU A 127 12.90 13.17 -8.02
N VAL A 128 13.30 13.75 -6.89
CA VAL A 128 12.53 14.74 -6.13
C VAL A 128 12.89 16.18 -6.48
N ALA A 129 14.00 16.43 -7.18
CA ALA A 129 14.34 17.75 -7.65
C ALA A 129 13.14 18.38 -8.37
N GLY A 130 12.85 19.63 -8.03
CA GLY A 130 11.68 20.36 -8.52
C GLY A 130 11.48 20.29 -10.03
N PRO A 131 10.42 20.84 -10.55
CA PRO A 131 10.16 20.82 -11.98
C PRO A 131 11.33 21.43 -12.74
N ALA A 132 11.99 20.61 -13.59
CA ALA A 132 12.88 21.12 -14.60
C ALA A 132 12.00 21.87 -15.62
N GLY A 133 11.83 23.17 -15.46
CA GLY A 133 10.99 23.98 -16.34
C GLY A 133 10.57 25.26 -15.63
N GLY A 134 10.67 26.37 -16.31
CA GLY A 134 10.39 27.70 -15.79
C GLY A 134 8.98 27.89 -15.26
N ALA A 135 8.72 29.05 -14.66
CA ALA A 135 7.47 29.44 -13.99
C ALA A 135 6.18 29.26 -14.82
N ALA A 136 6.29 29.04 -16.12
CA ALA A 136 5.15 28.90 -17.04
C ALA A 136 4.43 27.52 -16.98
N ASP A 137 4.98 26.52 -16.26
CA ASP A 137 4.47 25.14 -16.32
C ASP A 137 3.94 24.64 -14.95
N ASN A 138 3.34 25.53 -14.17
CA ASN A 138 2.73 25.26 -12.87
C ASN A 138 1.32 24.67 -13.02
N THR A 139 1.21 23.51 -13.70
CA THR A 139 -0.06 22.83 -13.84
C THR A 139 -0.48 22.16 -12.54
N PHE A 140 -1.79 22.09 -12.28
CA PHE A 140 -2.39 21.45 -11.12
C PHE A 140 -1.78 20.07 -10.82
N GLU A 141 -1.60 19.24 -11.85
CA GLU A 141 -1.04 17.90 -11.70
C GLU A 141 0.44 17.92 -11.31
N ARG A 142 1.22 18.86 -11.82
CA ARG A 142 2.66 18.92 -11.54
C ARG A 142 2.95 19.32 -10.10
N VAL A 143 2.26 20.36 -9.61
CA VAL A 143 2.40 20.80 -8.22
C VAL A 143 1.98 19.70 -7.26
N ARG A 144 0.84 19.04 -7.54
CA ARG A 144 0.38 17.90 -6.76
C ARG A 144 1.39 16.75 -6.78
N ASP A 145 1.81 16.35 -7.97
CA ASP A 145 2.68 15.18 -8.16
C ASP A 145 4.08 15.44 -7.56
N HIS A 146 4.53 16.68 -7.56
CA HIS A 146 5.76 17.09 -6.86
C HIS A 146 5.59 16.96 -5.34
N ALA A 147 4.51 17.47 -4.77
CA ALA A 147 4.22 17.31 -3.34
C ALA A 147 4.10 15.84 -2.92
N ILE A 148 3.50 14.98 -3.75
CA ILE A 148 3.41 13.54 -3.52
C ILE A 148 4.81 12.90 -3.41
N ILE A 149 5.71 13.23 -4.33
CA ILE A 149 7.04 12.60 -4.38
C ILE A 149 7.93 13.09 -3.25
N GLU A 150 7.90 14.38 -2.96
CA GLU A 150 8.61 14.95 -1.83
C GLU A 150 8.14 14.30 -0.52
N LEU A 151 6.83 14.15 -0.33
CA LEU A 151 6.29 13.54 0.87
C LEU A 151 6.63 12.04 0.97
N LEU A 152 6.56 11.28 -0.13
CA LEU A 152 6.95 9.86 -0.14
C LEU A 152 8.40 9.66 0.26
N TYR A 153 9.30 10.52 -0.22
CA TYR A 153 10.72 10.42 0.09
C TYR A 153 11.05 10.99 1.47
N SER A 154 10.41 12.08 1.88
CA SER A 154 10.63 12.72 3.18
C SER A 154 10.11 11.87 4.36
N SER A 155 8.95 11.24 4.21
CA SER A 155 8.26 10.59 5.33
C SER A 155 8.14 9.07 5.22
N GLY A 156 8.63 8.49 4.14
CA GLY A 156 8.63 7.04 3.93
C GLY A 156 7.25 6.38 4.05
N LEU A 157 6.17 7.07 3.72
CA LEU A 157 4.80 6.58 3.84
C LEU A 157 4.53 5.36 2.96
N ARG A 158 3.63 4.48 3.43
CA ARG A 158 3.01 3.50 2.54
C ARG A 158 2.07 4.20 1.56
N LEU A 159 1.92 3.65 0.37
CA LEU A 159 1.06 4.25 -0.65
C LEU A 159 -0.39 4.46 -0.16
N SER A 160 -0.95 3.49 0.57
CA SER A 160 -2.29 3.62 1.16
C SER A 160 -2.37 4.70 2.24
N GLU A 161 -1.31 4.89 3.02
CA GLU A 161 -1.22 5.95 4.01
C GLU A 161 -1.21 7.33 3.31
N LEU A 162 -0.39 7.50 2.27
CA LEU A 162 -0.35 8.72 1.47
C LEU A 162 -1.72 9.07 0.87
N THR A 163 -2.37 8.11 0.24
CA THR A 163 -3.65 8.37 -0.45
C THR A 163 -4.83 8.54 0.51
N SER A 164 -4.71 8.08 1.77
CA SER A 164 -5.72 8.28 2.80
C SER A 164 -5.63 9.65 3.49
N LEU A 165 -4.56 10.42 3.27
CA LEU A 165 -4.39 11.72 3.93
C LEU A 165 -5.50 12.69 3.58
N ASP A 166 -6.00 13.37 4.60
CA ASP A 166 -6.81 14.58 4.51
C ASP A 166 -5.92 15.82 4.62
N ALA A 167 -6.39 16.95 4.11
CA ALA A 167 -5.64 18.21 4.14
C ALA A 167 -5.47 18.76 5.55
N ASP A 168 -6.45 18.47 6.42
CA ASP A 168 -6.48 18.79 7.83
C ASP A 168 -7.25 17.71 8.57
N TYR A 169 -7.14 17.67 9.91
CA TYR A 169 -8.01 16.84 10.71
C TYR A 169 -9.46 17.32 10.61
N THR A 170 -10.32 16.47 10.08
CA THR A 170 -11.75 16.76 9.90
C THR A 170 -12.56 15.81 10.79
N HIS A 171 -13.50 16.40 11.56
CA HIS A 171 -14.44 15.67 12.39
C HIS A 171 -15.84 16.26 12.24
N GLY A 172 -16.84 15.39 12.04
CA GLY A 172 -18.23 15.81 11.85
C GLY A 172 -18.61 16.04 10.38
N GLY A 173 -19.80 16.58 10.14
CA GLY A 173 -20.36 16.78 8.80
C GLY A 173 -21.21 15.60 8.33
N ARG A 174 -21.42 15.45 7.00
CA ARG A 174 -22.23 14.36 6.43
C ARG A 174 -21.65 13.00 6.84
N ALA A 175 -22.50 12.12 7.39
CA ALA A 175 -22.17 10.75 7.79
C ALA A 175 -21.13 10.64 8.92
N ASP A 176 -21.04 11.61 9.84
CA ASP A 176 -20.11 11.60 10.98
C ASP A 176 -18.66 11.30 10.58
N TYR A 177 -18.20 11.95 9.50
CA TYR A 177 -16.87 11.72 8.96
C TYR A 177 -15.77 12.06 9.96
N ARG A 178 -14.78 11.18 10.06
CA ARG A 178 -13.59 11.40 10.90
C ARG A 178 -12.33 11.05 10.13
N SER A 179 -11.38 11.98 10.08
CA SER A 179 -10.09 11.73 9.42
C SER A 179 -9.34 10.56 10.08
N ALA A 180 -9.04 9.55 9.27
CA ALA A 180 -8.17 8.45 9.68
C ALA A 180 -6.70 8.85 9.65
N SER A 181 -6.33 9.66 8.65
CA SER A 181 -4.97 10.18 8.44
C SER A 181 -5.08 11.61 7.93
N TRP A 182 -4.17 12.49 8.36
CA TRP A 182 -4.19 13.92 7.96
C TRP A 182 -2.80 14.53 7.96
N PHE A 183 -2.68 15.67 7.30
CA PHE A 183 -1.51 16.53 7.31
C PHE A 183 -1.74 17.68 8.29
N ASP A 184 -0.76 17.93 9.17
CA ASP A 184 -0.71 19.09 10.04
C ASP A 184 0.41 20.03 9.54
N ALA A 185 0.00 21.12 8.92
CA ALA A 185 0.94 22.10 8.36
C ALA A 185 1.67 22.91 9.45
N HIS A 186 1.08 23.10 10.63
CA HIS A 186 1.68 23.84 11.73
C HIS A 186 2.71 23.01 12.46
N ALA A 187 2.40 21.75 12.73
CA ALA A 187 3.35 20.82 13.35
C ALA A 187 4.40 20.29 12.37
N ALA A 188 4.24 20.53 11.04
CA ALA A 188 5.05 19.96 9.99
C ALA A 188 5.10 18.43 10.06
N GLU A 189 3.95 17.78 10.25
CA GLU A 189 3.85 16.33 10.38
C GLU A 189 2.64 15.76 9.62
N VAL A 190 2.67 14.46 9.39
CA VAL A 190 1.50 13.69 8.96
C VAL A 190 1.15 12.65 10.02
N THR A 191 -0.10 12.62 10.45
CA THR A 191 -0.63 11.51 11.24
C THR A 191 -1.23 10.48 10.30
N VAL A 192 -0.79 9.23 10.43
CA VAL A 192 -1.25 8.13 9.58
C VAL A 192 -1.77 6.96 10.39
N GLN A 193 -2.82 6.32 9.89
CA GLN A 193 -3.36 5.09 10.44
C GLN A 193 -2.74 3.89 9.73
N GLY A 194 -2.00 3.08 10.50
CA GLY A 194 -1.37 1.86 10.02
C GLY A 194 -2.26 0.62 10.12
N LYS A 195 -1.66 -0.55 9.92
CA LYS A 195 -2.34 -1.83 10.07
C LYS A 195 -2.84 -2.02 11.52
N GLY A 196 -4.09 -2.49 11.67
CA GLY A 196 -4.72 -2.68 12.98
C GLY A 196 -5.19 -1.38 13.64
N GLY A 197 -5.39 -0.30 12.87
CA GLY A 197 -5.95 0.96 13.39
C GLY A 197 -4.99 1.83 14.20
N LYS A 198 -3.74 1.39 14.41
CA LYS A 198 -2.75 2.15 15.18
C LYS A 198 -2.34 3.42 14.43
N LYS A 199 -2.40 4.57 15.11
CA LYS A 199 -1.95 5.86 14.56
C LYS A 199 -0.49 6.11 14.91
N ARG A 200 0.22 6.81 14.03
CA ARG A 200 1.54 7.37 14.28
C ARG A 200 1.71 8.70 13.56
N SER A 201 2.46 9.62 14.15
CA SER A 201 2.93 10.83 13.51
C SER A 201 4.29 10.60 12.84
N VAL A 202 4.50 11.22 11.70
CA VAL A 202 5.75 11.16 10.93
C VAL A 202 6.12 12.59 10.53
N PRO A 203 7.35 13.05 10.82
CA PRO A 203 7.79 14.39 10.47
C PRO A 203 7.86 14.60 8.95
N VAL A 204 7.65 15.83 8.53
CA VAL A 204 7.73 16.28 7.14
C VAL A 204 8.88 17.26 7.00
N GLY A 205 9.91 16.90 6.26
CA GLY A 205 11.08 17.76 6.05
C GLY A 205 10.76 19.04 5.28
N GLY A 206 11.58 20.08 5.44
CA GLY A 206 11.35 21.41 4.92
C GLY A 206 10.97 21.48 3.43
N PRO A 207 11.70 20.82 2.50
CA PRO A 207 11.32 20.82 1.09
C PRO A 207 9.97 20.17 0.80
N ALA A 208 9.63 19.08 1.50
CA ALA A 208 8.33 18.42 1.38
C ALA A 208 7.21 19.30 1.96
N LEU A 209 7.47 20.00 3.07
CA LEU A 209 6.54 20.96 3.66
C LEU A 209 6.24 22.10 2.68
N ALA A 210 7.26 22.71 2.07
CA ALA A 210 7.10 23.76 1.08
C ALA A 210 6.29 23.28 -0.15
N ALA A 211 6.57 22.09 -0.65
CA ALA A 211 5.83 21.49 -1.75
C ALA A 211 4.35 21.21 -1.40
N LEU A 212 4.09 20.76 -0.16
CA LEU A 212 2.73 20.54 0.35
C LEU A 212 1.98 21.86 0.53
N GLN A 213 2.63 22.91 1.04
CA GLN A 213 2.01 24.23 1.19
C GLN A 213 1.60 24.80 -0.19
N ALA A 214 2.49 24.76 -1.18
CA ALA A 214 2.18 25.18 -2.54
C ALA A 214 1.01 24.38 -3.15
N TRP A 215 0.97 23.06 -2.89
CA TRP A 215 -0.15 22.23 -3.32
C TRP A 215 -1.44 22.59 -2.60
N CYS A 216 -1.43 22.78 -1.28
CA CYS A 216 -2.60 23.14 -0.49
C CYS A 216 -3.22 24.47 -0.91
N GLU A 217 -2.40 25.48 -1.25
CA GLU A 217 -2.85 26.75 -1.80
C GLU A 217 -3.58 26.55 -3.13
N LEU A 218 -2.95 25.84 -4.07
CA LEU A 218 -3.55 25.55 -5.37
C LEU A 218 -4.83 24.71 -5.25
N ARG A 219 -4.83 23.70 -4.36
CA ARG A 219 -6.00 22.88 -4.06
C ARG A 219 -7.14 23.72 -3.50
N ARG A 220 -6.85 24.64 -2.56
CA ARG A 220 -7.85 25.52 -1.95
C ARG A 220 -8.48 26.44 -3.00
N ALA A 221 -7.65 27.07 -3.84
CA ALA A 221 -8.13 27.90 -4.94
C ALA A 221 -9.02 27.11 -5.90
N TRP A 222 -8.61 25.87 -6.25
CA TRP A 222 -9.39 25.00 -7.13
C TRP A 222 -10.74 24.62 -6.51
N LEU A 223 -10.78 24.24 -5.22
CA LEU A 223 -12.03 23.89 -4.51
C LEU A 223 -12.95 25.10 -4.37
N PHE A 224 -12.42 26.30 -4.18
CA PHE A 224 -13.19 27.52 -4.16
C PHE A 224 -13.93 27.77 -5.48
N GLN A 225 -13.25 27.51 -6.61
CA GLN A 225 -13.84 27.60 -7.95
C GLN A 225 -14.80 26.44 -8.27
N ASN A 226 -14.81 25.37 -7.47
CA ASN A 226 -15.62 24.17 -7.68
C ASN A 226 -16.40 23.78 -6.40
N PRO A 227 -17.35 24.59 -5.94
CA PRO A 227 -18.01 24.40 -4.63
C PRO A 227 -18.80 23.09 -4.50
N ALA A 228 -19.27 22.52 -5.61
CA ALA A 228 -19.95 21.21 -5.62
C ALA A 228 -19.01 20.01 -5.42
N ARG A 229 -17.70 20.23 -5.37
CA ARG A 229 -16.68 19.17 -5.32
C ARG A 229 -15.86 19.20 -4.03
N GLN A 230 -16.49 19.59 -2.89
CA GLN A 230 -15.81 19.63 -1.61
C GLN A 230 -15.40 18.25 -1.13
N THR A 231 -14.15 18.14 -0.64
CA THR A 231 -13.58 16.90 -0.15
C THR A 231 -12.48 17.18 0.87
N PRO A 232 -12.37 16.40 1.96
CA PRO A 232 -11.26 16.54 2.91
C PRO A 232 -9.93 16.04 2.34
N ALA A 233 -9.94 15.21 1.29
CA ALA A 233 -8.75 14.55 0.75
C ALA A 233 -7.62 15.54 0.42
N LEU A 234 -6.40 15.27 0.92
CA LEU A 234 -5.21 16.08 0.62
C LEU A 234 -4.91 16.05 -0.89
N PHE A 235 -4.80 14.86 -1.47
CA PHE A 235 -4.49 14.72 -2.89
C PHE A 235 -5.74 14.37 -3.70
N ILE A 236 -6.08 15.27 -4.62
CA ILE A 236 -7.29 15.18 -5.45
C ILE A 236 -6.99 15.13 -6.94
N THR A 237 -7.93 14.59 -7.69
CA THR A 237 -7.98 14.66 -9.16
C THR A 237 -8.64 15.97 -9.59
N ARG A 238 -8.57 16.32 -10.90
CA ARG A 238 -9.37 17.42 -11.48
C ARG A 238 -10.89 17.19 -11.43
N ARG A 239 -11.35 16.00 -11.00
CA ARG A 239 -12.77 15.73 -10.75
C ARG A 239 -13.16 16.00 -9.29
N GLY A 240 -12.23 16.45 -8.43
CA GLY A 240 -12.46 16.66 -7.01
C GLY A 240 -12.49 15.37 -6.18
N THR A 241 -12.18 14.21 -6.76
CA THR A 241 -12.14 12.94 -6.06
C THR A 241 -10.75 12.66 -5.49
N ARG A 242 -10.69 11.95 -4.36
CA ARG A 242 -9.44 11.46 -3.77
C ARG A 242 -8.60 10.68 -4.78
N LEU A 243 -7.30 10.94 -4.82
CA LEU A 243 -6.39 10.28 -5.74
C LEU A 243 -6.21 8.79 -5.36
N SER A 244 -6.35 7.90 -6.32
CA SER A 244 -6.23 6.45 -6.09
C SER A 244 -4.78 5.98 -6.02
N ASN A 245 -4.52 4.85 -5.33
CA ASN A 245 -3.22 4.18 -5.32
C ASN A 245 -2.69 3.93 -6.74
N ARG A 246 -3.55 3.50 -7.65
CA ARG A 246 -3.18 3.22 -9.04
C ARG A 246 -2.72 4.48 -9.76
N SER A 247 -3.41 5.60 -9.53
CA SER A 247 -3.05 6.88 -10.14
C SER A 247 -1.67 7.35 -9.66
N VAL A 248 -1.38 7.27 -8.36
CA VAL A 248 -0.07 7.62 -7.81
C VAL A 248 1.04 6.75 -8.41
N GLN A 249 0.83 5.43 -8.49
CA GLN A 249 1.80 4.51 -9.10
C GLN A 249 2.12 4.87 -10.54
N LEU A 250 1.07 5.15 -11.34
CA LEU A 250 1.23 5.52 -12.75
C LEU A 250 2.01 6.84 -12.87
N ARG A 251 1.65 7.84 -12.07
CA ARG A 251 2.30 9.16 -12.06
C ARG A 251 3.77 9.07 -11.66
N LEU A 252 4.08 8.31 -10.61
CA LEU A 252 5.44 8.10 -10.16
C LEU A 252 6.29 7.41 -11.25
N LYS A 253 5.73 6.39 -11.92
CA LYS A 253 6.40 5.72 -13.04
C LYS A 253 6.69 6.69 -14.20
N GLN A 254 5.70 7.49 -14.59
CA GLN A 254 5.85 8.48 -15.66
C GLN A 254 6.89 9.55 -15.32
N LEU A 255 6.93 9.99 -14.07
CA LEU A 255 7.90 10.95 -13.62
C LEU A 255 9.32 10.37 -13.57
N ALA A 256 9.48 9.13 -13.07
CA ALA A 256 10.75 8.42 -13.06
C ALA A 256 11.36 8.36 -14.49
N ILE A 257 10.53 7.97 -15.47
CA ILE A 257 10.95 7.92 -16.88
C ILE A 257 11.39 9.32 -17.36
N ARG A 258 10.59 10.35 -17.11
CA ARG A 258 10.90 11.73 -17.55
C ARG A 258 12.16 12.29 -16.92
N ARG A 259 12.52 11.86 -15.71
CA ARG A 259 13.71 12.33 -14.97
C ARG A 259 14.92 11.42 -15.12
N GLY A 260 14.88 10.44 -16.03
CA GLY A 260 15.99 9.51 -16.25
C GLY A 260 16.28 8.60 -15.05
N ALA A 261 15.34 8.50 -14.11
CA ALA A 261 15.48 7.59 -12.98
C ALA A 261 15.21 6.13 -13.41
N PRO A 262 15.71 5.13 -12.66
CA PRO A 262 15.48 3.72 -13.00
C PRO A 262 14.00 3.42 -13.19
N ALA A 263 13.64 2.64 -14.22
CA ALA A 263 12.25 2.30 -14.56
C ALA A 263 11.50 1.50 -13.46
N SER A 264 12.23 0.98 -12.47
CA SER A 264 11.70 0.23 -11.33
C SER A 264 11.23 1.11 -10.16
N VAL A 265 11.24 2.44 -10.30
CA VAL A 265 10.78 3.33 -9.23
C VAL A 265 9.29 3.19 -9.00
N HIS A 266 8.94 2.85 -7.77
CA HIS A 266 7.56 2.74 -7.28
C HIS A 266 7.51 3.10 -5.78
N PRO A 267 6.34 3.30 -5.15
CA PRO A 267 6.26 3.79 -3.77
C PRO A 267 7.06 2.97 -2.74
N HIS A 268 7.14 1.64 -2.91
CA HIS A 268 7.96 0.81 -2.02
C HIS A 268 9.47 1.06 -2.17
N VAL A 269 9.95 1.38 -3.39
CA VAL A 269 11.36 1.78 -3.60
C VAL A 269 11.62 3.11 -2.91
N MET A 270 10.73 4.10 -3.01
CA MET A 270 10.84 5.38 -2.32
C MET A 270 10.94 5.20 -0.80
N ARG A 271 10.05 4.39 -0.23
CA ARG A 271 10.07 4.06 1.19
C ARG A 271 11.34 3.30 1.61
N HIS A 272 11.81 2.38 0.77
CA HIS A 272 13.06 1.65 1.04
C HIS A 272 14.28 2.58 0.99
N SER A 273 14.31 3.51 0.05
CA SER A 273 15.35 4.53 -0.05
C SER A 273 15.34 5.47 1.17
N PHE A 274 14.15 5.94 1.59
CA PHE A 274 13.99 6.68 2.85
C PHE A 274 14.61 5.91 4.03
N ALA A 275 14.20 4.64 4.21
CA ALA A 275 14.69 3.81 5.30
C ALA A 275 16.21 3.62 5.28
N SER A 276 16.77 3.33 4.09
CA SER A 276 18.20 3.09 3.92
C SER A 276 19.02 4.36 4.16
N HIS A 277 18.59 5.50 3.62
CA HIS A 277 19.30 6.76 3.76
C HIS A 277 19.26 7.27 5.21
N LEU A 278 18.08 7.17 5.85
CA LEU A 278 17.95 7.57 7.25
C LEU A 278 18.77 6.66 8.16
N LEU A 279 18.78 5.34 7.93
CA LEU A 279 19.59 4.41 8.69
C LEU A 279 21.10 4.65 8.52
N GLN A 280 21.55 4.88 7.28
CA GLN A 280 22.96 5.17 6.98
C GLN A 280 23.45 6.44 7.67
N SER A 281 22.59 7.45 7.76
CA SER A 281 22.94 8.74 8.36
C SER A 281 22.79 8.78 9.88
N SER A 282 21.79 8.09 10.44
CA SER A 282 21.50 8.13 11.89
C SER A 282 22.17 7.00 12.67
N GLY A 283 22.39 5.85 12.03
CA GLY A 283 22.80 4.61 12.71
C GLY A 283 21.72 4.02 13.64
N ASP A 284 20.57 4.67 13.79
CA ASP A 284 19.49 4.25 14.71
C ASP A 284 18.42 3.43 13.99
N LEU A 285 18.63 2.10 13.92
CA LEU A 285 17.69 1.16 13.34
C LEU A 285 16.31 1.21 14.02
N ARG A 286 16.29 1.45 15.34
CA ARG A 286 15.06 1.47 16.12
C ARG A 286 14.20 2.67 15.75
N ALA A 287 14.78 3.87 15.70
CA ALA A 287 14.07 5.07 15.25
C ALA A 287 13.51 4.92 13.82
N VAL A 288 14.31 4.34 12.91
CA VAL A 288 13.84 4.08 11.53
C VAL A 288 12.67 3.10 11.50
N GLN A 289 12.70 2.03 12.30
CA GLN A 289 11.60 1.05 12.38
C GLN A 289 10.34 1.67 12.97
N GLU A 290 10.46 2.52 13.97
CA GLU A 290 9.36 3.25 14.60
C GLU A 290 8.70 4.22 13.61
N LEU A 291 9.47 5.06 12.91
CA LEU A 291 8.99 5.96 11.86
C LEU A 291 8.24 5.21 10.74
N LEU A 292 8.75 4.05 10.38
CA LEU A 292 8.12 3.21 9.36
C LEU A 292 6.87 2.47 9.87
N GLY A 293 6.67 2.33 11.17
CA GLY A 293 5.55 1.57 11.75
C GLY A 293 5.66 0.07 11.42
N HIS A 294 6.81 -0.54 11.69
CA HIS A 294 7.00 -1.99 11.58
C HIS A 294 6.39 -2.68 12.80
N ALA A 295 5.43 -3.58 12.57
CA ALA A 295 4.62 -4.22 13.62
C ALA A 295 5.36 -5.28 14.46
N ASN A 296 6.62 -5.59 14.19
CA ASN A 296 7.35 -6.74 14.77
C ASN A 296 8.32 -6.37 15.89
N ILE A 297 8.06 -5.31 16.63
CA ILE A 297 8.72 -5.13 17.92
C ILE A 297 7.64 -5.39 18.98
N ALA A 298 7.81 -6.49 19.69
CA ALA A 298 6.98 -6.90 20.81
C ALA A 298 7.08 -5.85 21.93
N THR A 299 6.26 -4.82 21.85
CA THR A 299 5.75 -4.08 23.01
C THR A 299 4.73 -3.06 22.49
N THR A 300 3.57 -3.08 23.08
CA THR A 300 2.55 -2.04 22.96
C THR A 300 3.06 -0.80 23.72
N GLN A 301 3.95 -0.03 23.11
CA GLN A 301 4.30 1.28 23.62
C GLN A 301 3.29 2.29 23.06
N ILE A 302 2.57 2.93 23.98
CA ILE A 302 1.78 4.13 23.70
C ILE A 302 2.83 5.19 23.35
N TYR A 303 2.85 5.65 22.09
CA TYR A 303 3.72 6.73 21.65
C TYR A 303 3.36 7.99 22.41
N THR A 304 4.29 8.46 23.24
CA THR A 304 4.16 9.73 23.94
C THR A 304 4.68 10.87 23.07
N ALA A 305 4.34 12.10 23.41
CA ALA A 305 4.88 13.30 22.76
C ALA A 305 6.42 13.35 22.83
N LEU A 306 7.02 12.78 23.88
CA LEU A 306 8.47 12.64 24.08
C LEU A 306 9.11 11.70 23.02
N ASP A 307 8.45 10.59 22.68
CA ASP A 307 8.96 9.66 21.66
C ASP A 307 8.97 10.32 20.28
N PHE A 308 7.93 11.11 19.97
CA PHE A 308 7.87 11.87 18.73
C PHE A 308 8.98 12.93 18.61
N GLN A 309 9.25 13.68 19.68
CA GLN A 309 10.33 14.68 19.69
C GLN A 309 11.70 14.02 19.43
N ARG A 310 11.97 12.87 20.05
CA ARG A 310 13.18 12.09 19.77
C ARG A 310 13.28 11.66 18.31
N LEU A 311 12.19 11.15 17.75
CA LEU A 311 12.15 10.72 16.34
C LEU A 311 12.36 11.89 15.38
N ALA A 312 11.80 13.07 15.69
CA ALA A 312 12.00 14.30 14.93
C ALA A 312 13.47 14.74 14.96
N VAL A 313 14.12 14.70 16.12
CA VAL A 313 15.55 15.05 16.26
C VAL A 313 16.43 14.11 15.42
N VAL A 314 16.20 12.80 15.47
CA VAL A 314 16.94 11.82 14.65
C VAL A 314 16.70 12.07 13.16
N TYR A 315 15.46 12.38 12.77
CA TYR A 315 15.12 12.71 11.41
C TYR A 315 15.81 13.99 10.93
N ASP A 316 15.74 15.07 11.72
CA ASP A 316 16.33 16.38 11.39
C ASP A 316 17.85 16.33 11.28
N ALA A 317 18.50 15.51 12.11
CA ALA A 317 19.95 15.33 12.07
C ALA A 317 20.41 14.49 10.87
N ALA A 318 19.61 13.53 10.42
CA ALA A 318 20.08 12.45 9.56
C ALA A 318 19.47 12.42 8.15
N HIS A 319 18.23 12.86 7.95
CA HIS A 319 17.59 12.71 6.65
C HIS A 319 18.03 13.80 5.65
N PRO A 320 18.38 13.46 4.38
CA PRO A 320 18.85 14.45 3.40
C PRO A 320 17.85 15.58 3.09
N ARG A 321 16.57 15.36 3.38
CA ARG A 321 15.48 16.34 3.18
C ARG A 321 14.94 16.93 4.47
N ALA A 322 15.63 16.76 5.60
CA ALA A 322 15.21 17.35 6.87
C ALA A 322 15.56 18.85 6.92
N ARG A 323 16.77 19.20 6.51
CA ARG A 323 17.31 20.57 6.66
C ARG A 323 16.57 21.56 5.77
N ARG A 324 16.03 22.63 6.39
CA ARG A 324 15.72 23.87 5.65
C ARG A 324 17.03 24.40 5.06
N ARG A 325 17.10 24.59 3.74
CA ARG A 325 18.09 25.52 3.19
C ARG A 325 17.72 26.89 3.75
N ALA A 326 18.64 27.48 4.53
CA ALA A 326 18.58 28.88 4.94
C ALA A 326 18.49 29.77 3.72
#